data_c87e19a08d6aa628514c865253f12844
#
_entry.id   c87e19a08d6aa628514c865253f12844
#
_cell.length_a   1.000
_cell.length_b   1.000
_cell.length_c   1.000
_cell.angle_alpha   90.00
_cell.angle_beta   90.00
_cell.angle_gamma   90.00
#
_symmetry.space_group_name_H-M   'P 1'
#
loop_
_entity.id
_entity.type
_entity.pdbx_description
1 polymer ?
#
loop_
_entity_poly.entity_id
_entity_poly.type
_entity_poly.pdbx_seq_one_letter_code
_entity_poly.pdbx_strand_id
1 'polypeptide(L)'
;MKLSKVRTAEEIIARFKDGQIIAIGGQTNQYMPDRLIDCVLESGARHLTIYSIDSSDPGHGVSLLVEAGRVDAMITTHVGTNPLTNAKIQSGALKAEFNPMGTFIERIRCGGAGLGGVLTKTGLGTVVEEGKQIIEVNGESYLLETCLLYTSPSP
;
A
#
# COMPACT_ATOMS: atom_id res chain seq x y z
N MET A 1 4.88 -32.50 -9.77
CA MET A 1 4.92 -31.55 -10.92
C MET A 1 5.28 -30.18 -10.36
N LYS A 2 6.46 -29.64 -10.68
CA LYS A 2 6.80 -28.27 -10.27
C LYS A 2 5.91 -27.30 -11.06
N LEU A 3 4.98 -26.63 -10.40
CA LEU A 3 4.19 -25.56 -11.01
C LEU A 3 5.13 -24.41 -11.41
N SER A 4 5.21 -24.09 -12.70
CA SER A 4 5.94 -22.91 -13.17
C SER A 4 5.25 -21.65 -12.61
N LYS A 5 6.05 -20.73 -12.05
CA LYS A 5 5.58 -19.40 -11.62
C LYS A 5 5.65 -18.36 -12.75
N VAL A 6 6.25 -18.71 -13.88
CA VAL A 6 6.34 -17.84 -15.06
C VAL A 6 4.96 -17.73 -15.70
N ARG A 7 4.55 -16.51 -16.00
CA ARG A 7 3.27 -16.17 -16.63
C ARG A 7 3.50 -15.22 -17.81
N THR A 8 2.63 -15.26 -18.81
CA THR A 8 2.64 -14.28 -19.89
C THR A 8 2.01 -12.95 -19.42
N ALA A 9 2.22 -11.87 -20.17
CA ALA A 9 1.62 -10.58 -19.86
C ALA A 9 0.09 -10.68 -19.90
N GLU A 10 -0.48 -11.39 -20.86
CA GLU A 10 -1.92 -11.59 -21.01
C GLU A 10 -2.52 -12.32 -19.80
N GLU A 11 -1.84 -13.35 -19.30
CA GLU A 11 -2.26 -14.07 -18.10
C GLU A 11 -2.24 -13.18 -16.85
N ILE A 12 -1.31 -12.23 -16.78
CA ILE A 12 -1.19 -11.28 -15.66
C ILE A 12 -2.26 -10.20 -15.78
N ILE A 13 -2.43 -9.60 -16.96
CA ILE A 13 -3.44 -8.58 -17.25
C ILE A 13 -4.84 -9.09 -16.86
N ALA A 14 -5.17 -10.33 -17.24
CA ALA A 14 -6.47 -10.93 -16.95
C ALA A 14 -6.78 -11.10 -15.46
N ARG A 15 -5.79 -10.96 -14.57
CA ARG A 15 -5.97 -11.09 -13.11
C ARG A 15 -6.42 -9.79 -12.45
N PHE A 16 -6.18 -8.64 -13.07
CA PHE A 16 -6.55 -7.36 -12.49
C PHE A 16 -8.02 -7.07 -12.72
N LYS A 17 -8.71 -6.65 -11.65
CA LYS A 17 -10.16 -6.36 -11.63
C LYS A 17 -10.40 -5.07 -10.85
N ASP A 18 -11.53 -4.46 -11.11
CA ASP A 18 -11.98 -3.30 -10.36
C ASP A 18 -12.09 -3.59 -8.86
N GLY A 19 -11.77 -2.60 -8.04
CA GLY A 19 -11.89 -2.65 -6.60
C GLY A 19 -10.82 -3.47 -5.87
N GLN A 20 -9.80 -3.97 -6.58
CA GLN A 20 -8.74 -4.76 -5.93
C GLN A 20 -7.82 -3.90 -5.06
N ILE A 21 -7.27 -4.56 -4.04
CA ILE A 21 -6.15 -4.05 -3.25
C ILE A 21 -4.86 -4.64 -3.83
N ILE A 22 -3.91 -3.78 -4.17
CA ILE A 22 -2.62 -4.18 -4.76
C ILE A 22 -1.49 -3.59 -3.94
N ALA A 23 -0.62 -4.45 -3.40
CA ALA A 23 0.62 -4.01 -2.78
C ALA A 23 1.73 -3.95 -3.83
N ILE A 24 2.39 -2.81 -3.91
CA ILE A 24 3.47 -2.54 -4.87
C ILE A 24 4.73 -2.15 -4.08
N GLY A 25 5.77 -2.95 -4.21
CA GLY A 25 7.08 -2.67 -3.63
C GLY A 25 7.87 -1.69 -4.50
N GLY A 26 8.90 -1.12 -3.91
CA GLY A 26 9.76 -0.11 -4.51
C GLY A 26 9.80 1.15 -3.65
N GLN A 27 10.67 2.08 -4.01
CA GLN A 27 10.79 3.38 -3.33
C GLN A 27 11.11 4.45 -4.36
N THR A 28 10.31 5.50 -4.40
CA THR A 28 10.38 6.57 -5.39
C THR A 28 10.32 5.98 -6.80
N ASN A 29 11.43 5.93 -7.54
CA ASN A 29 11.49 5.32 -8.87
C ASN A 29 12.40 4.09 -8.89
N GLN A 30 12.86 3.61 -7.72
CA GLN A 30 13.81 2.51 -7.64
C GLN A 30 13.11 1.21 -7.29
N TYR A 31 13.53 0.13 -7.94
CA TYR A 31 13.02 -1.23 -7.71
C TYR A 31 11.52 -1.37 -7.94
N MET A 32 10.93 -0.49 -8.74
CA MET A 32 9.53 -0.58 -9.14
C MET A 32 9.32 -1.74 -10.10
N PRO A 33 8.22 -2.50 -9.96
CA PRO A 33 7.87 -3.55 -10.91
C PRO A 33 7.18 -2.96 -12.15
N ASP A 34 7.87 -2.10 -12.92
CA ASP A 34 7.28 -1.27 -13.97
C ASP A 34 6.44 -2.07 -14.96
N ARG A 35 6.94 -3.23 -15.41
CA ARG A 35 6.17 -4.09 -16.33
C ARG A 35 4.87 -4.61 -15.72
N LEU A 36 4.81 -4.86 -14.42
CA LEU A 36 3.56 -5.24 -13.75
C LEU A 36 2.61 -4.04 -13.60
N ILE A 37 3.15 -2.85 -13.37
CA ILE A 37 2.37 -1.60 -13.36
C ILE A 37 1.75 -1.36 -14.75
N ASP A 38 2.51 -1.57 -15.83
CA ASP A 38 1.97 -1.53 -17.19
C ASP A 38 0.81 -2.51 -17.37
N CYS A 39 0.95 -3.75 -16.87
CA CYS A 39 -0.13 -4.74 -16.93
C CYS A 39 -1.38 -4.29 -16.18
N VAL A 40 -1.25 -3.58 -15.05
CA VAL A 40 -2.39 -2.98 -14.35
C VAL A 40 -3.06 -1.92 -15.21
N LEU A 41 -2.28 -1.05 -15.87
CA LEU A 41 -2.81 -0.03 -16.79
C LEU A 41 -3.52 -0.67 -18.00
N GLU A 42 -2.87 -1.64 -18.64
CA GLU A 42 -3.38 -2.36 -19.80
C GLU A 42 -4.68 -3.13 -19.48
N SER A 43 -4.84 -3.63 -18.24
CA SER A 43 -6.06 -4.34 -17.81
C SER A 43 -7.30 -3.46 -17.80
N GLY A 44 -7.14 -2.15 -17.70
CA GLY A 44 -8.24 -1.21 -17.54
C GLY A 44 -8.87 -1.17 -16.16
N ALA A 45 -8.40 -1.96 -15.20
CA ALA A 45 -8.91 -2.02 -13.83
C ALA A 45 -8.97 -0.64 -13.15
N ARG A 46 -10.02 -0.38 -12.38
CA ARG A 46 -10.31 0.89 -11.72
C ARG A 46 -10.70 0.67 -10.25
N HIS A 47 -10.86 1.78 -9.53
CA HIS A 47 -11.26 1.76 -8.11
C HIS A 47 -10.29 0.97 -7.24
N LEU A 48 -9.00 1.04 -7.59
CA LEU A 48 -7.95 0.30 -6.91
C LEU A 48 -7.59 0.97 -5.58
N THR A 49 -7.23 0.15 -4.60
CA THR A 49 -6.53 0.58 -3.39
C THR A 49 -5.08 0.13 -3.50
N ILE A 50 -4.16 1.07 -3.45
CA ILE A 50 -2.72 0.77 -3.58
C ILE A 50 -2.04 0.86 -2.22
N TYR A 51 -1.31 -0.18 -1.88
CA TYR A 51 -0.39 -0.22 -0.74
C TYR A 51 1.03 -0.05 -1.27
N SER A 52 1.63 1.09 -1.00
CA SER A 52 3.00 1.40 -1.42
C SER A 52 3.65 2.35 -0.43
N ILE A 53 4.97 2.28 -0.30
CA ILE A 53 5.74 3.17 0.58
C ILE A 53 5.50 4.63 0.18
N ASP A 54 5.49 4.91 -1.11
CA ASP A 54 5.24 6.24 -1.67
C ASP A 54 4.45 6.16 -2.98
N SER A 55 4.21 7.29 -3.61
CA SER A 55 3.49 7.38 -4.88
C SER A 55 4.41 7.47 -6.10
N SER A 56 5.71 7.27 -5.96
CA SER A 56 6.74 7.55 -6.98
C SER A 56 6.74 9.01 -7.45
N ASP A 57 7.70 9.39 -8.27
CA ASP A 57 7.69 10.70 -8.93
C ASP A 57 6.65 10.74 -10.07
N PRO A 58 6.19 11.92 -10.49
CA PRO A 58 5.27 12.05 -11.62
C PRO A 58 5.77 11.32 -12.88
N GLY A 59 4.88 10.57 -13.51
CA GLY A 59 5.18 9.80 -14.73
C GLY A 59 5.94 8.49 -14.49
N HIS A 60 6.10 8.04 -13.26
CA HIS A 60 6.82 6.81 -12.92
C HIS A 60 6.05 5.93 -11.94
N GLY A 61 6.28 4.64 -12.00
CA GLY A 61 5.84 3.68 -11.00
C GLY A 61 4.35 3.82 -10.63
N VAL A 62 4.05 3.90 -9.33
CA VAL A 62 2.68 4.03 -8.81
C VAL A 62 1.98 5.30 -9.30
N SER A 63 2.74 6.40 -9.57
CA SER A 63 2.17 7.65 -10.07
C SER A 63 1.38 7.46 -11.36
N LEU A 64 1.82 6.58 -12.25
CA LEU A 64 1.12 6.28 -13.51
C LEU A 64 -0.33 5.80 -13.27
N LEU A 65 -0.55 4.99 -12.22
CA LEU A 65 -1.90 4.52 -11.87
C LEU A 65 -2.76 5.65 -11.29
N VAL A 66 -2.15 6.51 -10.47
CA VAL A 66 -2.82 7.69 -9.89
C VAL A 66 -3.17 8.71 -10.98
N GLU A 67 -2.24 8.99 -11.88
CA GLU A 67 -2.44 9.92 -13.01
C GLU A 67 -3.53 9.44 -13.94
N ALA A 68 -3.56 8.15 -14.26
CA ALA A 68 -4.57 7.51 -15.09
C ALA A 68 -5.96 7.41 -14.42
N GLY A 69 -6.12 7.88 -13.17
CA GLY A 69 -7.40 7.83 -12.44
C GLY A 69 -7.87 6.41 -12.14
N ARG A 70 -6.94 5.51 -11.86
CA ARG A 70 -7.23 4.11 -11.54
C ARG A 70 -7.38 3.85 -10.04
N VAL A 71 -6.90 4.78 -9.20
CA VAL A 71 -6.73 4.61 -7.76
C VAL A 71 -7.70 5.49 -7.00
N ASP A 72 -8.50 4.89 -6.12
CA ASP A 72 -9.41 5.61 -5.22
C ASP A 72 -8.78 5.84 -3.84
N ALA A 73 -7.88 4.95 -3.43
CA ALA A 73 -7.23 5.05 -2.13
C ALA A 73 -5.77 4.58 -2.15
N MET A 74 -4.95 5.20 -1.33
CA MET A 74 -3.57 4.78 -1.05
C MET A 74 -3.38 4.58 0.45
N ILE A 75 -2.74 3.48 0.80
CA ILE A 75 -2.17 3.24 2.13
C ILE A 75 -0.66 3.37 1.95
N THR A 76 -0.09 4.41 2.52
CA THR A 76 1.27 4.85 2.17
C THR A 76 2.02 5.42 3.37
N THR A 77 3.27 5.79 3.18
CA THR A 77 4.06 6.44 4.24
C THR A 77 4.27 7.94 3.98
N HIS A 78 4.39 8.34 2.73
CA HIS A 78 4.50 9.73 2.32
C HIS A 78 4.16 9.93 0.83
N VAL A 79 3.89 11.17 0.45
CA VAL A 79 3.67 11.58 -0.95
C VAL A 79 4.41 12.86 -1.30
N GLY A 80 5.41 13.25 -0.47
CA GLY A 80 6.07 14.55 -0.56
C GLY A 80 6.83 14.80 -1.87
N THR A 81 7.25 13.73 -2.56
CA THR A 81 7.96 13.82 -3.84
C THR A 81 7.04 13.96 -5.04
N ASN A 82 5.72 13.78 -4.86
CA ASN A 82 4.76 13.79 -5.97
C ASN A 82 3.68 14.87 -5.78
N PRO A 83 3.85 16.05 -6.39
CA PRO A 83 2.90 17.14 -6.26
C PRO A 83 1.52 16.81 -6.87
N LEU A 84 1.44 15.95 -7.90
CA LEU A 84 0.16 15.55 -8.51
C LEU A 84 -0.65 14.67 -7.56
N THR A 85 -0.02 13.68 -6.96
CA THR A 85 -0.66 12.83 -5.94
C THR A 85 -1.11 13.67 -4.75
N ASN A 86 -0.24 14.57 -4.26
CA ASN A 86 -0.57 15.45 -3.15
C ASN A 86 -1.78 16.34 -3.46
N ALA A 87 -1.83 16.96 -4.65
CA ALA A 87 -2.98 17.76 -5.09
C ALA A 87 -4.29 16.95 -5.13
N LYS A 88 -4.25 15.71 -5.61
CA LYS A 88 -5.43 14.82 -5.60
C LYS A 88 -5.90 14.46 -4.19
N ILE A 89 -4.98 14.26 -3.25
CA ILE A 89 -5.33 14.02 -1.84
C ILE A 89 -5.97 15.28 -1.24
N GLN A 90 -5.37 16.44 -1.42
CA GLN A 90 -5.89 17.71 -0.89
C GLN A 90 -7.27 18.07 -1.46
N SER A 91 -7.54 17.74 -2.71
CA SER A 91 -8.86 17.96 -3.32
C SER A 91 -9.91 16.90 -2.95
N GLY A 92 -9.53 15.85 -2.22
CA GLY A 92 -10.40 14.72 -1.88
C GLY A 92 -10.65 13.74 -3.04
N ALA A 93 -9.99 13.93 -4.18
CA ALA A 93 -10.10 13.03 -5.34
C ALA A 93 -9.36 11.68 -5.14
N LEU A 94 -8.45 11.62 -4.17
CA LEU A 94 -7.74 10.42 -3.77
C LEU A 94 -7.72 10.34 -2.24
N LYS A 95 -8.20 9.23 -1.68
CA LYS A 95 -8.10 8.98 -0.25
C LYS A 95 -6.68 8.50 0.09
N ALA A 96 -6.14 8.93 1.23
CA ALA A 96 -4.86 8.47 1.71
C ALA A 96 -4.88 8.16 3.20
N GLU A 97 -4.31 7.00 3.57
CA GLU A 97 -3.95 6.67 4.95
C GLU A 97 -2.44 6.70 5.06
N PHE A 98 -1.94 7.56 5.94
CA PHE A 98 -0.50 7.69 6.17
C PHE A 98 -0.07 6.88 7.38
N ASN A 99 1.01 6.14 7.21
CA ASN A 99 1.60 5.30 8.25
C ASN A 99 3.08 5.63 8.41
N PRO A 100 3.63 5.64 9.63
CA PRO A 100 5.09 5.62 9.79
C PRO A 100 5.68 4.43 9.05
N MET A 101 6.80 4.63 8.35
CA MET A 101 7.36 3.61 7.43
C MET A 101 7.58 2.25 8.09
N GLY A 102 8.16 2.21 9.29
CA GLY A 102 8.36 0.97 10.02
C GLY A 102 7.03 0.29 10.37
N THR A 103 6.05 1.07 10.83
CA THR A 103 4.69 0.58 11.13
C THR A 103 4.01 -0.01 9.90
N PHE A 104 4.11 0.66 8.74
CA PHE A 104 3.55 0.18 7.48
C PHE A 104 4.08 -1.22 7.13
N ILE A 105 5.40 -1.41 7.19
CA ILE A 105 6.03 -2.71 6.90
C ILE A 105 5.63 -3.77 7.91
N GLU A 106 5.61 -3.44 9.22
CA GLU A 106 5.22 -4.38 10.26
C GLU A 106 3.73 -4.79 10.15
N ARG A 107 2.84 -3.88 9.77
CA ARG A 107 1.43 -4.18 9.50
C ARG A 107 1.27 -5.18 8.35
N ILE A 108 2.08 -5.08 7.29
CA ILE A 108 2.09 -6.04 6.18
C ILE A 108 2.68 -7.38 6.63
N ARG A 109 3.84 -7.35 7.32
CA ARG A 109 4.50 -8.56 7.83
C ARG A 109 3.60 -9.35 8.77
N CYS A 110 2.92 -8.64 9.64
CA CYS A 110 1.98 -9.16 10.60
C CYS A 110 0.81 -9.90 9.93
N GLY A 111 0.23 -9.30 8.89
CA GLY A 111 -0.82 -9.92 8.07
C GLY A 111 -0.35 -11.21 7.41
N GLY A 112 0.84 -11.21 6.83
CA GLY A 112 1.46 -12.40 6.23
C GLY A 112 1.80 -13.50 7.23
N ALA A 113 2.02 -13.14 8.51
CA ALA A 113 2.27 -14.09 9.59
C ALA A 113 0.98 -14.60 10.29
N GLY A 114 -0.19 -14.14 9.86
CA GLY A 114 -1.46 -14.51 10.49
C GLY A 114 -1.66 -13.93 11.89
N LEU A 115 -0.97 -12.83 12.23
CA LEU A 115 -1.10 -12.13 13.51
C LEU A 115 -2.27 -11.14 13.46
N GLY A 116 -2.84 -10.78 14.61
CA GLY A 116 -3.96 -9.81 14.69
C GLY A 116 -3.52 -8.34 14.63
N GLY A 117 -2.26 -8.05 14.90
CA GLY A 117 -1.70 -6.72 14.97
C GLY A 117 -0.30 -6.70 15.55
N VAL A 118 0.27 -5.52 15.62
CA VAL A 118 1.59 -5.27 16.20
C VAL A 118 1.51 -4.10 17.19
N LEU A 119 2.25 -4.19 18.28
CA LEU A 119 2.38 -3.13 19.27
C LEU A 119 3.61 -2.27 18.94
N THR A 120 3.43 -0.96 18.89
CA THR A 120 4.53 -0.02 18.62
C THR A 120 4.40 1.23 19.49
N LYS A 121 5.53 1.82 19.85
CA LYS A 121 5.57 3.16 20.47
C LYS A 121 5.54 4.29 19.44
N THR A 122 5.77 3.95 18.16
CA THR A 122 5.80 4.95 17.08
C THR A 122 4.41 5.55 16.89
N GLY A 123 4.33 6.86 16.99
CA GLY A 123 3.09 7.60 16.81
C GLY A 123 2.32 7.93 18.10
N LEU A 124 2.73 7.42 19.26
CA LEU A 124 2.15 7.84 20.55
C LEU A 124 2.25 9.36 20.73
N GLY A 125 1.16 9.99 21.17
CA GLY A 125 1.07 11.44 21.38
C GLY A 125 1.04 12.26 20.08
N THR A 126 0.80 11.64 18.94
CA THR A 126 0.70 12.32 17.63
C THR A 126 -0.65 12.03 16.97
N VAL A 127 -0.93 12.66 15.83
CA VAL A 127 -2.14 12.39 15.00
C VAL A 127 -2.25 10.92 14.57
N VAL A 128 -1.14 10.17 14.60
CA VAL A 128 -1.14 8.73 14.27
C VAL A 128 -1.88 7.90 15.33
N GLU A 129 -1.98 8.41 16.54
CA GLU A 129 -2.69 7.75 17.65
C GLU A 129 -4.21 7.82 17.51
N GLU A 130 -4.73 8.82 16.80
CA GLU A 130 -6.16 9.08 16.72
C GLU A 130 -6.94 7.85 16.24
N GLY A 131 -7.94 7.45 17.02
CA GLY A 131 -8.82 6.32 16.73
C GLY A 131 -8.18 4.94 16.93
N LYS A 132 -6.94 4.85 17.42
CA LYS A 132 -6.25 3.58 17.70
C LYS A 132 -6.34 3.18 19.16
N GLN A 133 -6.27 1.88 19.41
CA GLN A 133 -6.25 1.33 20.76
C GLN A 133 -4.85 1.46 21.36
N ILE A 134 -4.79 1.94 22.61
CA ILE A 134 -3.57 1.93 23.42
C ILE A 134 -3.58 0.68 24.31
N ILE A 135 -2.49 -0.06 24.29
CA ILE A 135 -2.29 -1.27 25.09
C ILE A 135 -1.11 -1.05 26.03
N GLU A 136 -1.31 -1.34 27.31
CA GLU A 136 -0.23 -1.32 28.29
C GLU A 136 0.44 -2.69 28.41
N VAL A 137 1.76 -2.71 28.32
CA VAL A 137 2.58 -3.90 28.51
C VAL A 137 3.75 -3.54 29.44
N ASN A 138 3.83 -4.21 30.59
CA ASN A 138 4.87 -3.98 31.61
C ASN A 138 5.02 -2.51 32.04
N GLY A 139 3.89 -1.78 32.15
CA GLY A 139 3.87 -0.37 32.56
C GLY A 139 4.27 0.62 31.45
N GLU A 140 4.38 0.17 30.22
CA GLU A 140 4.62 1.00 29.05
C GLU A 140 3.44 0.96 28.07
N SER A 141 3.08 2.12 27.51
CA SER A 141 1.99 2.24 26.54
C SER A 141 2.46 2.00 25.12
N TYR A 142 1.61 1.34 24.34
CA TYR A 142 1.84 1.05 22.93
C TYR A 142 0.56 1.29 22.13
N LEU A 143 0.69 1.71 20.87
CA LEU A 143 -0.40 1.67 19.92
C LEU A 143 -0.56 0.25 19.38
N LEU A 144 -1.82 -0.22 19.28
CA LEU A 144 -2.15 -1.42 18.53
C LEU A 144 -2.37 -1.03 17.06
N GLU A 145 -1.46 -1.47 16.22
CA GLU A 145 -1.56 -1.33 14.77
C GLU A 145 -2.10 -2.63 14.16
N THR A 146 -3.29 -2.56 13.57
CA THR A 146 -3.92 -3.73 12.94
C THR A 146 -3.20 -4.10 11.64
N CYS A 147 -3.24 -5.38 11.29
CA CYS A 147 -2.56 -5.87 10.10
C CYS A 147 -3.17 -5.32 8.81
N LEU A 148 -2.31 -5.15 7.80
CA LEU A 148 -2.70 -4.92 6.41
C LEU A 148 -2.62 -6.25 5.64
N LEU A 149 -3.46 -6.41 4.62
CA LEU A 149 -3.43 -7.56 3.70
C LEU A 149 -3.66 -8.93 4.37
N TYR A 150 -4.77 -9.10 5.07
CA TYR A 150 -5.17 -10.42 5.61
C TYR A 150 -5.38 -11.51 4.56
N THR A 151 -5.41 -11.17 3.30
CA THR A 151 -5.80 -12.06 2.21
C THR A 151 -4.64 -12.53 1.33
N SER A 152 -3.38 -12.33 1.74
CA SER A 152 -2.27 -12.98 1.05
C SER A 152 -2.19 -14.43 1.50
N PRO A 153 -2.67 -15.42 0.70
CA PRO A 153 -2.43 -16.81 1.05
C PRO A 153 -0.91 -17.01 1.02
N SER A 154 -0.35 -17.35 2.16
CA SER A 154 1.00 -17.90 2.20
C SER A 154 1.05 -19.12 1.29
N PRO A 155 2.07 -19.26 0.44
CA PRO A 155 2.23 -20.43 -0.40
C PRO A 155 2.41 -21.70 0.42
#